data_6e8aed42e80952a3fd069fb3da58e253
#
_entry.id   6e8aed42e80952a3fd069fb3da58e253
#
_cell.length_a   1.000
_cell.length_b   1.000
_cell.length_c   1.000
_cell.angle_alpha   90.00
_cell.angle_beta   90.00
_cell.angle_gamma   90.00
#
_symmetry.space_group_name_H-M   'P 1'
#
loop_
_entity.id
_entity.type
_entity.pdbx_description
1 polymer ?
#
loop_
_entity_poly.entity_id
_entity_poly.type
_entity_poly.pdbx_seq_one_letter_code
_entity_poly.pdbx_strand_id
1 'polypeptide(L)'
;DNNQIYTYVDRTIDYFVDQLGSLEKVLEFYKKRDEQSFRTELFEINKINQLSEKMQIKIVDEIEITPEEVRQFFNSIPKYERPVFGAELEIAQIVVKPKVSEEDNQKVIKRLESIRNDIVVNGSSFATKAILYSQDPGSRATGGKMTMNRNRPMMIKEFRDAAYRLREGEISVPFKTEFGWHIVKVERIRGQEVDVRHILLIPEITNDALSEAKKKIDIIRKRIVDKDLTFEEAAKASSDEEETKNNGGVLINPTTGDTRFELTKMDPVLYGQAQKLKDNEISFPLLEEDKRGIKK
;
A
#
# COMPACT_ATOMS: atom_id res chain seq x y z
N ASP A 1 11.78 19.10 20.30
CA ASP A 1 12.92 18.53 21.01
C ASP A 1 14.17 18.69 20.15
N ASN A 2 15.20 19.32 20.75
CA ASN A 2 16.46 19.60 20.04
C ASN A 2 17.10 18.32 19.48
N ASN A 3 16.96 17.18 20.16
CA ASN A 3 17.49 15.90 19.68
C ASN A 3 16.88 15.45 18.36
N GLN A 4 15.59 15.74 18.15
CA GLN A 4 14.94 15.43 16.86
C GLN A 4 15.48 16.31 15.74
N ILE A 5 15.78 17.57 16.03
CA ILE A 5 16.37 18.50 15.06
C ILE A 5 17.78 18.04 14.69
N TYR A 6 18.62 17.66 15.67
CA TYR A 6 19.94 17.12 15.40
C TYR A 6 19.90 15.86 14.52
N THR A 7 19.00 14.92 14.83
CA THR A 7 18.82 13.71 14.02
C THR A 7 18.38 14.05 12.58
N TYR A 8 17.54 15.07 12.41
CA TYR A 8 17.12 15.53 11.09
C TYR A 8 18.28 16.17 10.31
N VAL A 9 19.08 17.00 10.96
CA VAL A 9 20.26 17.65 10.38
C VAL A 9 21.26 16.58 9.92
N ASP A 10 21.54 15.56 10.75
CA ASP A 10 22.43 14.45 10.39
C ASP A 10 21.96 13.76 9.11
N ARG A 11 20.69 13.38 9.06
CA ARG A 11 20.09 12.74 7.86
C ARG A 11 20.13 13.63 6.63
N THR A 12 19.94 14.92 6.80
CA THR A 12 19.98 15.89 5.69
C THR A 12 21.38 16.00 5.12
N ILE A 13 22.39 16.04 5.98
CA ILE A 13 23.80 16.06 5.55
C ILE A 13 24.18 14.75 4.87
N ASP A 14 23.81 13.61 5.46
CA ASP A 14 24.04 12.28 4.86
C ASP A 14 23.41 12.18 3.47
N TYR A 15 22.18 12.66 3.32
CA TYR A 15 21.50 12.72 2.02
C TYR A 15 22.27 13.57 1.00
N PHE A 16 22.76 14.74 1.40
CA PHE A 16 23.54 15.60 0.51
C PHE A 16 24.89 14.96 0.15
N VAL A 17 25.53 14.28 1.08
CA VAL A 17 26.77 13.53 0.83
C VAL A 17 26.54 12.40 -0.16
N ASP A 18 25.43 11.66 -0.03
CA ASP A 18 25.06 10.61 -0.98
C ASP A 18 24.81 11.16 -2.39
N GLN A 19 24.23 12.36 -2.50
CA GLN A 19 23.96 13.01 -3.80
C GLN A 19 25.21 13.61 -4.45
N LEU A 20 26.10 14.23 -3.67
CA LEU A 20 27.26 14.96 -4.19
C LEU A 20 28.57 14.17 -4.08
N GLY A 21 28.55 13.04 -3.37
CA GLY A 21 29.66 12.07 -3.29
C GLY A 21 30.66 12.30 -2.16
N SER A 22 30.71 13.50 -1.55
CA SER A 22 31.51 13.76 -0.33
C SER A 22 31.05 15.00 0.42
N LEU A 23 31.35 15.07 1.72
CA LEU A 23 31.06 16.24 2.56
C LEU A 23 31.75 17.51 2.05
N GLU A 24 32.99 17.40 1.54
CA GLU A 24 33.71 18.55 0.99
C GLU A 24 32.97 19.20 -0.18
N LYS A 25 32.45 18.37 -1.10
CA LYS A 25 31.63 18.86 -2.22
C LYS A 25 30.29 19.47 -1.75
N VAL A 26 29.69 18.95 -0.69
CA VAL A 26 28.50 19.54 -0.07
C VAL A 26 28.83 20.94 0.47
N LEU A 27 29.90 21.08 1.24
CA LEU A 27 30.34 22.36 1.79
C LEU A 27 30.67 23.38 0.70
N GLU A 28 31.34 22.94 -0.37
CA GLU A 28 31.64 23.78 -1.53
C GLU A 28 30.37 24.24 -2.24
N PHE A 29 29.42 23.32 -2.50
CA PHE A 29 28.16 23.60 -3.17
C PHE A 29 27.32 24.62 -2.40
N TYR A 30 27.20 24.43 -1.08
CA TYR A 30 26.45 25.34 -0.20
C TYR A 30 27.29 26.55 0.27
N LYS A 31 28.54 26.68 -0.20
CA LYS A 31 29.48 27.77 0.15
C LYS A 31 29.69 27.91 1.66
N LYS A 32 29.87 26.78 2.33
CA LYS A 32 30.10 26.75 3.78
C LYS A 32 31.57 26.55 4.10
N ARG A 33 32.01 27.17 5.19
CA ARG A 33 33.43 27.15 5.59
C ARG A 33 33.84 25.82 6.19
N ASP A 34 32.95 25.21 6.98
CA ASP A 34 33.17 23.98 7.70
C ASP A 34 31.85 23.27 8.02
N GLU A 35 31.92 21.99 8.37
CA GLU A 35 30.75 21.17 8.71
C GLU A 35 29.99 21.73 9.90
N GLN A 36 30.69 22.22 10.93
CA GLN A 36 30.06 22.71 12.16
C GLN A 36 29.20 23.95 11.90
N SER A 37 29.66 24.89 11.09
CA SER A 37 28.88 26.07 10.70
C SER A 37 27.67 25.67 9.86
N PHE A 38 27.80 24.69 8.98
CA PHE A 38 26.69 24.17 8.19
C PHE A 38 25.65 23.47 9.04
N ARG A 39 26.08 22.64 9.99
CA ARG A 39 25.19 21.96 10.95
C ARG A 39 24.42 22.97 11.80
N THR A 40 25.11 23.99 12.29
CA THR A 40 24.49 25.04 13.12
C THR A 40 23.43 25.79 12.33
N GLU A 41 23.70 26.14 11.08
CA GLU A 41 22.74 26.84 10.22
C GLU A 41 21.51 25.97 9.92
N LEU A 42 21.71 24.69 9.52
CA LEU A 42 20.62 23.75 9.30
C LEU A 42 19.79 23.54 10.56
N PHE A 43 20.42 23.48 11.73
CA PHE A 43 19.74 23.37 13.01
C PHE A 43 18.85 24.59 13.28
N GLU A 44 19.37 25.81 13.13
CA GLU A 44 18.59 27.04 13.39
C GLU A 44 17.44 27.20 12.39
N ILE A 45 17.66 26.90 11.11
CA ILE A 45 16.59 26.92 10.09
C ILE A 45 15.47 25.92 10.47
N ASN A 46 15.83 24.70 10.80
CA ASN A 46 14.84 23.68 11.17
C ASN A 46 14.12 24.00 12.48
N LYS A 47 14.83 24.57 13.45
CA LYS A 47 14.25 25.03 14.71
C LYS A 47 13.21 26.12 14.48
N ILE A 48 13.53 27.12 13.66
CA ILE A 48 12.59 28.20 13.31
C ILE A 48 11.37 27.64 12.60
N ASN A 49 11.57 26.75 11.63
CA ASN A 49 10.45 26.13 10.91
C ASN A 49 9.54 25.33 11.84
N GLN A 50 10.11 24.49 12.72
CA GLN A 50 9.32 23.74 13.71
C GLN A 50 8.60 24.63 14.72
N LEU A 51 9.22 25.73 15.15
CA LEU A 51 8.58 26.68 16.06
C LEU A 51 7.43 27.41 15.35
N SER A 52 7.63 27.81 14.09
CA SER A 52 6.59 28.46 13.28
C SER A 52 5.40 27.52 13.06
N GLU A 53 5.66 26.25 12.71
CA GLU A 53 4.62 25.23 12.53
C GLU A 53 3.85 24.99 13.84
N LYS A 54 4.55 24.81 14.96
CA LYS A 54 3.89 24.64 16.27
C LYS A 54 3.07 25.87 16.67
N MET A 55 3.56 27.05 16.35
CA MET A 55 2.81 28.28 16.65
C MET A 55 1.57 28.41 15.77
N GLN A 56 1.67 28.05 14.48
CA GLN A 56 0.50 28.00 13.59
C GLN A 56 -0.55 27.00 14.09
N ILE A 57 -0.12 25.77 14.45
CA ILE A 57 -1.02 24.76 15.02
C ILE A 57 -1.69 25.30 16.28
N LYS A 58 -0.92 25.89 17.22
CA LYS A 58 -1.47 26.44 18.46
C LYS A 58 -2.50 27.55 18.20
N ILE A 59 -2.23 28.44 17.26
CA ILE A 59 -3.17 29.52 16.90
C ILE A 59 -4.45 28.92 16.31
N VAL A 60 -4.33 27.90 15.44
CA VAL A 60 -5.49 27.25 14.79
C VAL A 60 -6.31 26.45 15.79
N ASP A 61 -5.66 25.73 16.71
CA ASP A 61 -6.34 24.91 17.73
C ASP A 61 -7.17 25.75 18.74
N GLU A 62 -6.81 27.02 18.91
CA GLU A 62 -7.55 27.97 19.79
C GLU A 62 -8.75 28.62 19.05
N ILE A 63 -8.92 28.36 17.73
CA ILE A 63 -10.02 28.92 16.93
C ILE A 63 -11.21 27.97 16.93
N GLU A 64 -12.25 28.32 17.64
CA GLU A 64 -13.55 27.65 17.53
C GLU A 64 -14.36 28.27 16.39
N ILE A 65 -14.64 27.48 15.36
CA ILE A 65 -15.46 27.92 14.23
C ILE A 65 -16.87 27.41 14.40
N THR A 66 -17.84 28.31 14.46
CA THR A 66 -19.24 27.96 14.57
C THR A 66 -19.83 27.58 13.19
N PRO A 67 -20.89 26.72 13.14
CA PRO A 67 -21.59 26.43 11.91
C PRO A 67 -22.15 27.67 11.20
N GLU A 68 -22.48 28.72 11.94
CA GLU A 68 -22.99 29.97 11.38
C GLU A 68 -21.88 30.75 10.67
N GLU A 69 -20.67 30.83 11.22
CA GLU A 69 -19.52 31.45 10.59
C GLU A 69 -19.14 30.74 9.28
N VAL A 70 -19.22 29.38 9.27
CA VAL A 70 -19.03 28.60 8.05
C VAL A 70 -20.07 28.96 6.99
N ARG A 71 -21.35 29.11 7.36
CA ARG A 71 -22.42 29.50 6.44
C ARG A 71 -22.21 30.93 5.91
N GLN A 72 -21.85 31.86 6.76
CA GLN A 72 -21.58 33.23 6.38
C GLN A 72 -20.40 33.33 5.42
N PHE A 73 -19.30 32.61 5.71
CA PHE A 73 -18.17 32.51 4.81
C PHE A 73 -18.57 31.92 3.45
N PHE A 74 -19.27 30.78 3.44
CA PHE A 74 -19.74 30.16 2.20
C PHE A 74 -20.64 31.08 1.38
N ASN A 75 -21.54 31.81 2.04
CA ASN A 75 -22.43 32.75 1.38
C ASN A 75 -21.71 34.01 0.85
N SER A 76 -20.56 34.37 1.44
CA SER A 76 -19.73 35.49 0.97
C SER A 76 -18.97 35.14 -0.32
N ILE A 77 -18.78 33.85 -0.63
CA ILE A 77 -18.13 33.42 -1.87
C ILE A 77 -19.07 33.68 -3.05
N PRO A 78 -18.64 34.45 -4.07
CA PRO A 78 -19.43 34.66 -5.29
C PRO A 78 -19.88 33.34 -5.90
N LYS A 79 -21.09 33.28 -6.42
CA LYS A 79 -21.68 32.02 -6.96
C LYS A 79 -20.80 31.33 -8.02
N TYR A 80 -20.08 32.10 -8.84
CA TYR A 80 -19.19 31.58 -9.87
C TYR A 80 -17.84 31.07 -9.33
N GLU A 81 -17.48 31.43 -8.09
CA GLU A 81 -16.27 30.97 -7.41
C GLU A 81 -16.56 29.81 -6.43
N ARG A 82 -17.83 29.52 -6.17
CA ARG A 82 -18.19 28.42 -5.28
C ARG A 82 -17.75 27.09 -5.89
N PRO A 83 -17.12 26.22 -5.12
CA PRO A 83 -16.78 24.88 -5.62
C PRO A 83 -18.04 24.16 -6.08
N VAL A 84 -18.02 23.70 -7.33
CA VAL A 84 -19.07 22.82 -7.85
C VAL A 84 -18.62 21.39 -7.62
N PHE A 85 -19.32 20.69 -6.76
CA PHE A 85 -19.12 19.26 -6.58
C PHE A 85 -19.86 18.51 -7.68
N GLY A 86 -19.17 17.55 -8.30
CA GLY A 86 -19.82 16.58 -9.19
C GLY A 86 -20.77 15.68 -8.42
N ALA A 87 -21.49 14.83 -9.15
CA ALA A 87 -22.29 13.79 -8.50
C ALA A 87 -21.34 12.87 -7.71
N GLU A 88 -21.68 12.64 -6.44
CA GLU A 88 -20.95 11.75 -5.56
C GLU A 88 -21.75 10.45 -5.36
N LEU A 89 -21.05 9.35 -5.27
CA LEU A 89 -21.63 8.02 -5.00
C LEU A 89 -21.01 7.41 -3.76
N GLU A 90 -21.82 6.73 -3.00
CA GLU A 90 -21.38 5.73 -2.01
C GLU A 90 -21.48 4.35 -2.65
N ILE A 91 -20.43 3.56 -2.55
CA ILE A 91 -20.34 2.26 -3.20
C ILE A 91 -19.97 1.23 -2.17
N ALA A 92 -20.66 0.09 -2.25
CA ALA A 92 -20.30 -1.10 -1.50
C ALA A 92 -20.01 -2.27 -2.45
N GLN A 93 -19.08 -3.13 -2.06
CA GLN A 93 -18.73 -4.31 -2.83
C GLN A 93 -18.71 -5.59 -1.98
N ILE A 94 -19.00 -6.70 -2.62
CA ILE A 94 -18.80 -8.05 -2.08
C ILE A 94 -17.81 -8.75 -3.00
N VAL A 95 -16.71 -9.20 -2.45
CA VAL A 95 -15.66 -9.89 -3.19
C VAL A 95 -15.68 -11.37 -2.84
N VAL A 96 -15.65 -12.24 -3.86
CA VAL A 96 -15.45 -13.68 -3.70
C VAL A 96 -14.18 -14.08 -4.45
N LYS A 97 -13.13 -14.42 -3.69
CA LYS A 97 -11.85 -14.83 -4.26
C LYS A 97 -11.92 -16.33 -4.68
N PRO A 98 -11.54 -16.66 -5.92
CA PRO A 98 -11.43 -18.07 -6.34
C PRO A 98 -10.45 -18.81 -5.44
N LYS A 99 -10.81 -20.02 -5.02
CA LYS A 99 -9.94 -20.82 -4.16
C LYS A 99 -8.88 -21.53 -4.99
N VAL A 100 -7.62 -21.28 -4.66
CA VAL A 100 -6.49 -22.04 -5.21
C VAL A 100 -6.52 -23.46 -4.66
N SER A 101 -6.34 -24.46 -5.52
CA SER A 101 -6.24 -25.86 -5.10
C SER A 101 -4.96 -26.13 -4.29
N GLU A 102 -4.99 -27.12 -3.41
CA GLU A 102 -3.78 -27.51 -2.67
C GLU A 102 -2.70 -28.05 -3.63
N GLU A 103 -3.10 -28.69 -4.72
CA GLU A 103 -2.16 -29.17 -5.75
C GLU A 103 -1.39 -28.01 -6.39
N ASP A 104 -2.07 -26.91 -6.74
CA ASP A 104 -1.43 -25.74 -7.36
C ASP A 104 -0.57 -24.98 -6.34
N ASN A 105 -0.98 -24.91 -5.07
CA ASN A 105 -0.12 -24.43 -4.00
C ASN A 105 1.18 -25.26 -3.91
N GLN A 106 1.09 -26.59 -3.93
CA GLN A 106 2.25 -27.47 -3.84
C GLN A 106 3.17 -27.36 -5.06
N LYS A 107 2.64 -27.13 -6.27
CA LYS A 107 3.45 -26.84 -7.46
C LYS A 107 4.33 -25.60 -7.26
N VAL A 108 3.73 -24.53 -6.73
CA VAL A 108 4.44 -23.26 -6.47
C VAL A 108 5.47 -23.43 -5.37
N ILE A 109 5.13 -24.09 -4.26
CA ILE A 109 6.07 -24.38 -3.17
C ILE A 109 7.28 -25.13 -3.69
N LYS A 110 7.08 -26.25 -4.38
CA LYS A 110 8.17 -27.05 -4.99
C LYS A 110 9.02 -26.22 -5.95
N ARG A 111 8.40 -25.32 -6.72
CA ARG A 111 9.14 -24.42 -7.61
C ARG A 111 10.03 -23.45 -6.84
N LEU A 112 9.53 -22.84 -5.76
CA LEU A 112 10.32 -21.95 -4.89
C LEU A 112 11.43 -22.70 -4.16
N GLU A 113 11.18 -23.94 -3.71
CA GLU A 113 12.20 -24.80 -3.10
C GLU A 113 13.32 -25.14 -4.11
N SER A 114 12.97 -25.44 -5.35
CA SER A 114 13.95 -25.64 -6.43
C SER A 114 14.78 -24.40 -6.68
N ILE A 115 14.16 -23.22 -6.78
CA ILE A 115 14.87 -21.95 -6.96
C ILE A 115 15.79 -21.66 -5.74
N ARG A 116 15.30 -21.89 -4.54
CA ARG A 116 16.07 -21.74 -3.31
C ARG A 116 17.29 -22.65 -3.31
N ASN A 117 17.10 -23.93 -3.65
CA ASN A 117 18.18 -24.91 -3.72
C ASN A 117 19.24 -24.52 -4.75
N ASP A 118 18.83 -24.04 -5.93
CA ASP A 118 19.75 -23.51 -6.96
C ASP A 118 20.61 -22.35 -6.42
N ILE A 119 20.05 -21.50 -5.57
CA ILE A 119 20.77 -20.39 -4.99
C ILE A 119 21.70 -20.84 -3.88
N VAL A 120 21.21 -21.68 -2.96
CA VAL A 120 21.95 -22.11 -1.76
C VAL A 120 23.05 -23.12 -2.09
N VAL A 121 22.77 -24.10 -2.95
CA VAL A 121 23.67 -25.22 -3.26
C VAL A 121 24.50 -24.92 -4.49
N ASN A 122 23.89 -24.41 -5.57
CA ASN A 122 24.57 -24.20 -6.85
C ASN A 122 25.16 -22.79 -7.01
N GLY A 123 25.02 -21.91 -5.99
CA GLY A 123 25.58 -20.55 -6.01
C GLY A 123 24.92 -19.59 -7.03
N SER A 124 23.73 -19.92 -7.52
CA SER A 124 23.01 -19.05 -8.45
C SER A 124 22.68 -17.69 -7.81
N SER A 125 22.72 -16.61 -8.60
CA SER A 125 22.37 -15.28 -8.10
C SER A 125 20.88 -15.17 -7.77
N PHE A 126 20.55 -14.77 -6.55
CA PHE A 126 19.16 -14.49 -6.15
C PHE A 126 18.52 -13.41 -7.03
N ALA A 127 19.27 -12.34 -7.31
CA ALA A 127 18.79 -11.25 -8.17
C ALA A 127 18.41 -11.74 -9.57
N THR A 128 19.26 -12.58 -10.18
CA THR A 128 18.98 -13.16 -11.50
C THR A 128 17.72 -14.05 -11.46
N LYS A 129 17.59 -14.89 -10.42
CA LYS A 129 16.38 -15.73 -10.25
C LYS A 129 15.13 -14.87 -10.03
N ALA A 130 15.22 -13.77 -9.30
CA ALA A 130 14.11 -12.84 -9.10
C ALA A 130 13.69 -12.16 -10.42
N ILE A 131 14.64 -11.68 -11.23
CA ILE A 131 14.35 -11.11 -12.55
C ILE A 131 13.64 -12.11 -13.46
N LEU A 132 14.09 -13.37 -13.45
CA LEU A 132 13.56 -14.40 -14.34
C LEU A 132 12.18 -14.91 -13.89
N TYR A 133 11.98 -15.14 -12.60
CA TYR A 133 10.86 -15.92 -12.10
C TYR A 133 9.89 -15.16 -11.22
N SER A 134 10.29 -14.04 -10.58
CA SER A 134 9.37 -13.33 -9.70
C SER A 134 8.19 -12.73 -10.46
N GLN A 135 7.00 -12.88 -9.89
CA GLN A 135 5.77 -12.27 -10.37
C GLN A 135 5.44 -10.95 -9.64
N ASP A 136 6.36 -10.45 -8.78
CA ASP A 136 6.18 -9.14 -8.16
C ASP A 136 6.57 -8.01 -9.12
N PRO A 137 5.61 -7.19 -9.62
CA PRO A 137 5.91 -6.12 -10.56
C PRO A 137 6.72 -4.99 -9.93
N GLY A 138 6.65 -4.83 -8.59
CA GLY A 138 7.31 -3.73 -7.88
C GLY A 138 8.82 -3.91 -7.73
N SER A 139 9.30 -5.15 -7.59
CA SER A 139 10.71 -5.41 -7.31
C SER A 139 11.40 -6.34 -8.33
N ARG A 140 10.65 -7.02 -9.19
CA ARG A 140 11.21 -7.96 -10.19
C ARG A 140 12.35 -7.35 -11.00
N ALA A 141 12.15 -6.15 -11.55
CA ALA A 141 13.12 -5.47 -12.41
C ALA A 141 14.44 -5.14 -11.69
N THR A 142 14.39 -4.96 -10.37
CA THR A 142 15.55 -4.69 -9.49
C THR A 142 16.12 -5.95 -8.83
N GLY A 143 15.73 -7.14 -9.33
CA GLY A 143 16.15 -8.42 -8.78
C GLY A 143 15.55 -8.70 -7.40
N GLY A 144 14.32 -8.28 -7.17
CA GLY A 144 13.57 -8.50 -5.94
C GLY A 144 13.97 -7.60 -4.77
N LYS A 145 14.77 -6.54 -5.01
CA LYS A 145 15.36 -5.70 -3.96
C LYS A 145 14.30 -4.78 -3.32
N MET A 146 14.34 -4.70 -2.00
CA MET A 146 13.57 -3.75 -1.20
C MET A 146 14.24 -3.51 0.15
N THR A 147 13.95 -2.37 0.76
CA THR A 147 14.41 -2.03 2.12
C THR A 147 13.20 -1.99 3.05
N MET A 148 13.30 -2.66 4.17
CA MET A 148 12.29 -2.70 5.23
C MET A 148 12.79 -1.92 6.44
N ASN A 149 11.89 -1.26 7.16
CA ASN A 149 12.22 -0.56 8.40
C ASN A 149 11.40 -1.13 9.57
N ARG A 150 12.07 -1.52 10.65
CA ARG A 150 11.42 -2.13 11.83
C ARG A 150 10.50 -1.17 12.58
N ASN A 151 10.82 0.12 12.59
CA ASN A 151 10.04 1.16 13.26
C ASN A 151 8.85 1.67 12.41
N ARG A 152 8.89 1.43 11.10
CA ARG A 152 7.83 1.82 10.16
C ARG A 152 7.47 0.63 9.28
N PRO A 153 6.76 -0.35 9.83
CA PRO A 153 6.44 -1.57 9.11
C PRO A 153 5.39 -1.31 8.02
N MET A 154 5.85 -1.13 6.78
CA MET A 154 4.97 -1.00 5.61
C MET A 154 4.61 -2.35 4.97
N MET A 155 5.32 -3.43 5.34
CA MET A 155 5.07 -4.77 4.83
C MET A 155 4.06 -5.53 5.69
N ILE A 156 3.32 -6.43 5.05
CA ILE A 156 2.39 -7.34 5.75
C ILE A 156 3.12 -8.20 6.78
N LYS A 157 2.39 -8.62 7.80
CA LYS A 157 2.94 -9.29 8.98
C LYS A 157 3.72 -10.56 8.63
N GLU A 158 3.15 -11.42 7.78
CA GLU A 158 3.76 -12.70 7.39
C GLU A 158 5.12 -12.51 6.73
N PHE A 159 5.23 -11.49 5.87
CA PHE A 159 6.49 -11.17 5.20
C PHE A 159 7.54 -10.65 6.19
N ARG A 160 7.13 -9.76 7.10
CA ARG A 160 8.02 -9.24 8.15
C ARG A 160 8.51 -10.35 9.08
N ASP A 161 7.61 -11.22 9.53
CA ASP A 161 7.92 -12.31 10.42
C ASP A 161 8.92 -13.28 9.78
N ALA A 162 8.79 -13.55 8.50
CA ALA A 162 9.73 -14.38 7.76
C ALA A 162 11.11 -13.70 7.62
N ALA A 163 11.14 -12.42 7.21
CA ALA A 163 12.38 -11.69 6.96
C ALA A 163 13.17 -11.42 8.25
N TYR A 164 12.49 -10.99 9.34
CA TYR A 164 13.17 -10.60 10.58
C TYR A 164 13.73 -11.75 11.41
N ARG A 165 13.38 -13.01 11.10
CA ARG A 165 13.96 -14.22 11.71
C ARG A 165 15.28 -14.62 11.07
N LEU A 166 15.61 -14.06 9.90
CA LEU A 166 16.79 -14.42 9.13
C LEU A 166 17.99 -13.55 9.55
N ARG A 167 19.19 -14.14 9.42
CA ARG A 167 20.46 -13.44 9.50
C ARG A 167 20.87 -12.92 8.11
N GLU A 168 21.86 -12.04 8.07
CA GLU A 168 22.46 -11.63 6.80
C GLU A 168 22.93 -12.83 5.97
N GLY A 169 22.58 -12.84 4.70
CA GLY A 169 22.87 -13.91 3.75
C GLY A 169 21.88 -15.08 3.74
N GLU A 170 21.06 -15.23 4.79
CA GLU A 170 20.10 -16.34 4.87
C GLU A 170 18.90 -16.15 3.94
N ILE A 171 18.35 -17.30 3.49
CA ILE A 171 17.16 -17.36 2.62
C ILE A 171 16.08 -18.18 3.36
N SER A 172 14.86 -17.62 3.41
CA SER A 172 13.73 -18.31 4.02
C SER A 172 13.37 -19.62 3.30
N VAL A 173 12.63 -20.48 3.98
CA VAL A 173 11.78 -21.46 3.32
C VAL A 173 10.60 -20.74 2.65
N PRO A 174 9.89 -21.37 1.68
CA PRO A 174 8.67 -20.80 1.12
C PRO A 174 7.64 -20.50 2.21
N PHE A 175 7.05 -19.31 2.17
CA PHE A 175 5.98 -18.88 3.08
C PHE A 175 4.86 -18.19 2.29
N LYS A 176 3.64 -18.28 2.84
CA LYS A 176 2.44 -17.75 2.20
C LYS A 176 2.10 -16.36 2.71
N THR A 177 1.60 -15.52 1.82
CA THR A 177 0.93 -14.24 2.12
C THR A 177 -0.36 -14.16 1.33
N GLU A 178 -1.11 -13.11 1.49
CA GLU A 178 -2.29 -12.83 0.64
C GLU A 178 -1.92 -12.66 -0.85
N PHE A 179 -0.67 -12.31 -1.17
CA PHE A 179 -0.19 -12.09 -2.54
C PHE A 179 0.32 -13.36 -3.23
N GLY A 180 0.49 -14.44 -2.50
CA GLY A 180 1.02 -15.70 -3.02
C GLY A 180 2.11 -16.29 -2.13
N TRP A 181 3.02 -17.05 -2.73
CA TRP A 181 4.12 -17.71 -2.05
C TRP A 181 5.45 -16.99 -2.29
N HIS A 182 6.23 -16.83 -1.23
CA HIS A 182 7.47 -16.07 -1.26
C HIS A 182 8.65 -16.89 -0.75
N ILE A 183 9.84 -16.54 -1.24
CA ILE A 183 11.10 -16.71 -0.52
C ILE A 183 11.76 -15.35 -0.39
N VAL A 184 12.41 -15.08 0.74
CA VAL A 184 13.10 -13.83 1.03
C VAL A 184 14.53 -14.11 1.45
N LYS A 185 15.47 -13.29 0.97
CA LYS A 185 16.87 -13.27 1.39
C LYS A 185 17.17 -11.96 2.09
N VAL A 186 17.80 -12.00 3.24
CA VAL A 186 18.34 -10.81 3.88
C VAL A 186 19.73 -10.53 3.30
N GLU A 187 19.91 -9.37 2.68
CA GLU A 187 21.20 -8.94 2.14
C GLU A 187 22.03 -8.24 3.20
N ARG A 188 21.41 -7.32 3.95
CA ARG A 188 22.11 -6.50 4.95
C ARG A 188 21.17 -6.01 6.05
N ILE A 189 21.67 -5.93 7.27
CA ILE A 189 20.98 -5.38 8.43
C ILE A 189 21.73 -4.12 8.88
N ARG A 190 21.05 -2.97 8.87
CA ARG A 190 21.61 -1.68 9.28
C ARG A 190 20.74 -1.08 10.38
N GLY A 191 20.99 -1.47 11.62
CA GLY A 191 20.17 -1.04 12.75
C GLY A 191 18.71 -1.41 12.58
N GLN A 192 17.86 -0.44 12.29
CA GLN A 192 16.42 -0.66 12.07
C GLN A 192 16.06 -0.99 10.61
N GLU A 193 16.97 -0.77 9.69
CA GLU A 193 16.77 -1.06 8.27
C GLU A 193 17.29 -2.44 7.90
N VAL A 194 16.52 -3.14 7.08
CA VAL A 194 16.86 -4.47 6.58
C VAL A 194 16.69 -4.47 5.07
N ASP A 195 17.81 -4.60 4.36
CA ASP A 195 17.80 -4.78 2.91
C ASP A 195 17.53 -6.25 2.60
N VAL A 196 16.52 -6.49 1.80
CA VAL A 196 16.09 -7.84 1.41
C VAL A 196 15.93 -7.95 -0.09
N ARG A 197 15.96 -9.19 -0.58
CA ARG A 197 15.42 -9.58 -1.89
C ARG A 197 14.36 -10.63 -1.71
N HIS A 198 13.32 -10.58 -2.53
CA HIS A 198 12.30 -11.61 -2.52
C HIS A 198 11.94 -12.09 -3.93
N ILE A 199 11.36 -13.27 -3.97
CA ILE A 199 10.73 -13.86 -5.15
C ILE A 199 9.31 -14.20 -4.75
N LEU A 200 8.35 -13.69 -5.52
CA LEU A 200 6.93 -14.00 -5.40
C LEU A 200 6.52 -14.93 -6.54
N LEU A 201 5.85 -16.03 -6.22
CA LEU A 201 5.12 -16.85 -7.18
C LEU A 201 3.65 -16.94 -6.76
N ILE A 202 2.75 -16.76 -7.73
CA ILE A 202 1.30 -16.78 -7.54
C ILE A 202 0.78 -18.11 -8.10
N PRO A 203 0.05 -18.91 -7.32
CA PRO A 203 -0.56 -20.12 -7.84
C PRO A 203 -1.59 -19.81 -8.93
N GLU A 204 -1.64 -20.63 -9.96
CA GLU A 204 -2.63 -20.50 -11.03
C GLU A 204 -4.04 -20.79 -10.51
N ILE A 205 -4.98 -19.96 -10.94
CA ILE A 205 -6.40 -20.14 -10.65
C ILE A 205 -7.02 -20.86 -11.83
N THR A 206 -7.54 -22.05 -11.57
CA THR A 206 -8.18 -22.87 -12.61
C THR A 206 -9.53 -22.29 -13.04
N ASN A 207 -9.97 -22.64 -14.26
CA ASN A 207 -11.29 -22.24 -14.76
C ASN A 207 -12.42 -22.79 -13.88
N ASP A 208 -12.24 -23.95 -13.27
CA ASP A 208 -13.21 -24.54 -12.34
C ASP A 208 -13.33 -23.71 -11.07
N ALA A 209 -12.20 -23.26 -10.48
CA ALA A 209 -12.20 -22.39 -9.32
C ALA A 209 -12.88 -21.02 -9.62
N LEU A 210 -12.66 -20.45 -10.82
CA LEU A 210 -13.34 -19.25 -11.28
C LEU A 210 -14.85 -19.49 -11.42
N SER A 211 -15.25 -20.63 -12.02
CA SER A 211 -16.66 -20.99 -12.19
C SER A 211 -17.37 -21.17 -10.84
N GLU A 212 -16.71 -21.79 -9.86
CA GLU A 212 -17.25 -21.94 -8.50
C GLU A 212 -17.38 -20.61 -7.77
N ALA A 213 -16.37 -19.74 -7.86
CA ALA A 213 -16.45 -18.40 -7.29
C ALA A 213 -17.60 -17.59 -7.90
N LYS A 214 -17.74 -17.67 -9.23
CA LYS A 214 -18.84 -17.03 -9.95
C LYS A 214 -20.20 -17.56 -9.48
N LYS A 215 -20.39 -18.87 -9.38
CA LYS A 215 -21.63 -19.45 -8.86
C LYS A 215 -21.93 -18.98 -7.44
N LYS A 216 -20.92 -18.89 -6.58
CA LYS A 216 -21.08 -18.43 -5.21
C LYS A 216 -21.58 -16.98 -5.16
N ILE A 217 -20.96 -16.07 -5.94
CA ILE A 217 -21.35 -14.67 -5.95
C ILE A 217 -22.73 -14.47 -6.65
N ASP A 218 -23.04 -15.25 -7.67
CA ASP A 218 -24.37 -15.22 -8.31
C ASP A 218 -25.49 -15.63 -7.31
N ILE A 219 -25.24 -16.63 -6.46
CA ILE A 219 -26.17 -17.03 -5.37
C ILE A 219 -26.32 -15.90 -4.35
N ILE A 220 -25.21 -15.27 -3.93
CA ILE A 220 -25.25 -14.15 -2.99
C ILE A 220 -26.07 -13.00 -3.58
N ARG A 221 -25.79 -12.61 -4.83
CA ARG A 221 -26.53 -11.57 -5.55
C ARG A 221 -28.03 -11.88 -5.60
N LYS A 222 -28.39 -13.13 -5.96
CA LYS A 222 -29.79 -13.56 -6.02
C LYS A 222 -30.49 -13.36 -4.67
N ARG A 223 -29.89 -13.80 -3.56
CA ARG A 223 -30.48 -13.66 -2.23
C ARG A 223 -30.69 -12.19 -1.83
N ILE A 224 -29.80 -11.28 -2.27
CA ILE A 224 -29.97 -9.86 -2.00
C ILE A 224 -31.11 -9.28 -2.86
N VAL A 225 -31.17 -9.64 -4.15
CA VAL A 225 -32.23 -9.18 -5.07
C VAL A 225 -33.61 -9.70 -4.62
N ASP A 226 -33.69 -10.96 -4.17
CA ASP A 226 -34.91 -11.58 -3.65
C ASP A 226 -35.28 -11.07 -2.22
N LYS A 227 -34.42 -10.18 -1.64
CA LYS A 227 -34.57 -9.59 -0.31
C LYS A 227 -34.53 -10.60 0.86
N ASP A 228 -33.87 -11.74 0.65
CA ASP A 228 -33.60 -12.72 1.72
C ASP A 228 -32.50 -12.22 2.66
N LEU A 229 -31.61 -11.36 2.17
CA LEU A 229 -30.54 -10.72 2.92
C LEU A 229 -30.40 -9.27 2.47
N THR A 230 -29.96 -8.41 3.37
CA THR A 230 -29.45 -7.09 3.01
C THR A 230 -28.06 -7.21 2.39
N PHE A 231 -27.63 -6.20 1.63
CA PHE A 231 -26.28 -6.17 1.09
C PHE A 231 -25.20 -6.20 2.20
N GLU A 232 -25.46 -5.46 3.28
CA GLU A 232 -24.59 -5.41 4.45
C GLU A 232 -24.41 -6.78 5.12
N GLU A 233 -25.52 -7.50 5.37
CA GLU A 233 -25.49 -8.85 5.94
C GLU A 233 -24.73 -9.82 5.03
N ALA A 234 -24.98 -9.75 3.71
CA ALA A 234 -24.30 -10.58 2.73
C ALA A 234 -22.81 -10.29 2.67
N ALA A 235 -22.39 -9.01 2.74
CA ALA A 235 -20.99 -8.62 2.78
C ALA A 235 -20.30 -9.16 4.03
N LYS A 236 -20.88 -8.97 5.21
CA LYS A 236 -20.33 -9.46 6.49
C LYS A 236 -20.20 -10.99 6.51
N ALA A 237 -21.19 -11.70 5.95
CA ALA A 237 -21.20 -13.15 5.96
C ALA A 237 -20.31 -13.79 4.89
N SER A 238 -20.12 -13.16 3.73
CA SER A 238 -19.63 -13.86 2.53
C SER A 238 -18.52 -13.17 1.77
N SER A 239 -18.19 -11.89 2.07
CA SER A 239 -17.09 -11.21 1.41
C SER A 239 -15.74 -11.75 1.88
N ASP A 240 -14.84 -11.96 0.93
CA ASP A 240 -13.43 -12.32 1.19
C ASP A 240 -12.52 -11.07 1.25
N GLU A 241 -13.10 -9.83 1.25
CA GLU A 241 -12.36 -8.57 1.39
C GLU A 241 -12.41 -8.09 2.84
N GLU A 242 -11.35 -8.36 3.59
CA GLU A 242 -11.32 -8.11 5.05
C GLU A 242 -11.43 -6.63 5.42
N GLU A 243 -10.94 -5.72 4.54
CA GLU A 243 -10.95 -4.28 4.81
C GLU A 243 -12.37 -3.69 4.88
N THR A 244 -13.27 -4.18 4.03
CA THR A 244 -14.62 -3.63 3.89
C THR A 244 -15.72 -4.54 4.45
N LYS A 245 -15.44 -5.84 4.60
CA LYS A 245 -16.37 -6.87 5.03
C LYS A 245 -17.15 -6.48 6.28
N ASN A 246 -16.46 -6.05 7.33
CA ASN A 246 -17.07 -5.71 8.62
C ASN A 246 -17.88 -4.41 8.56
N ASN A 247 -17.64 -3.57 7.57
CA ASN A 247 -18.37 -2.33 7.30
C ASN A 247 -19.42 -2.50 6.18
N GLY A 248 -19.99 -3.69 6.05
CA GLY A 248 -21.04 -3.95 5.06
C GLY A 248 -20.58 -3.86 3.61
N GLY A 249 -19.27 -3.97 3.35
CA GLY A 249 -18.69 -3.86 2.01
C GLY A 249 -18.47 -2.43 1.53
N VAL A 250 -18.77 -1.40 2.32
CA VAL A 250 -18.65 0.01 1.95
C VAL A 250 -17.19 0.37 1.69
N LEU A 251 -16.93 0.97 0.53
CA LEU A 251 -15.60 1.44 0.14
C LEU A 251 -15.26 2.77 0.82
N ILE A 252 -13.99 2.92 1.16
CA ILE A 252 -13.44 4.18 1.66
C ILE A 252 -12.59 4.80 0.56
N ASN A 253 -12.85 6.05 0.27
CA ASN A 253 -12.08 6.85 -0.69
C ASN A 253 -10.67 7.10 -0.11
N PRO A 254 -9.61 6.57 -0.74
CA PRO A 254 -8.26 6.69 -0.19
C PRO A 254 -7.71 8.13 -0.21
N THR A 255 -8.34 9.03 -0.98
CA THR A 255 -7.91 10.42 -1.09
C THR A 255 -8.55 11.29 -0.01
N THR A 256 -9.82 11.07 0.30
CA THR A 256 -10.59 11.91 1.23
C THR A 256 -10.77 11.24 2.60
N GLY A 257 -10.65 9.91 2.68
CA GLY A 257 -10.86 9.13 3.90
C GLY A 257 -12.33 8.93 4.27
N ASP A 258 -13.28 9.38 3.44
CA ASP A 258 -14.72 9.20 3.62
C ASP A 258 -15.28 8.13 2.66
N THR A 259 -16.60 7.93 2.65
CA THR A 259 -17.29 6.94 1.82
C THR A 259 -17.74 7.48 0.46
N ARG A 260 -17.45 8.74 0.15
CA ARG A 260 -17.94 9.42 -1.04
C ARG A 260 -16.92 9.42 -2.16
N PHE A 261 -17.37 9.08 -3.32
CA PHE A 261 -16.56 9.07 -4.55
C PHE A 261 -17.15 10.04 -5.55
N GLU A 262 -16.38 11.04 -5.93
CA GLU A 262 -16.73 11.92 -7.05
C GLU A 262 -16.58 11.14 -8.36
N LEU A 263 -17.64 11.03 -9.14
CA LEU A 263 -17.70 10.23 -10.37
C LEU A 263 -16.52 10.48 -11.33
N THR A 264 -16.11 11.73 -11.49
CA THR A 264 -15.04 12.12 -12.41
C THR A 264 -13.62 11.76 -11.91
N LYS A 265 -13.47 11.42 -10.63
CA LYS A 265 -12.19 11.09 -9.99
C LYS A 265 -12.07 9.62 -9.61
N MET A 266 -13.07 8.81 -9.97
CA MET A 266 -13.07 7.37 -9.69
C MET A 266 -12.08 6.63 -10.60
N ASP A 267 -11.65 5.45 -10.12
CA ASP A 267 -10.99 4.48 -10.99
C ASP A 267 -11.88 4.17 -12.21
N PRO A 268 -11.32 4.13 -13.43
CA PRO A 268 -12.12 3.96 -14.67
C PRO A 268 -12.94 2.66 -14.70
N VAL A 269 -12.44 1.56 -14.10
CA VAL A 269 -13.17 0.28 -14.06
C VAL A 269 -14.37 0.41 -13.14
N LEU A 270 -14.17 0.94 -11.94
CA LEU A 270 -15.22 1.18 -10.97
C LEU A 270 -16.26 2.17 -11.49
N TYR A 271 -15.82 3.27 -12.12
CA TYR A 271 -16.68 4.24 -12.79
C TYR A 271 -17.55 3.58 -13.88
N GLY A 272 -16.92 2.78 -14.75
CA GLY A 272 -17.63 2.11 -15.85
C GLY A 272 -18.73 1.15 -15.38
N GLN A 273 -18.68 0.68 -14.14
CA GLN A 273 -19.73 -0.13 -13.53
C GLN A 273 -20.75 0.72 -12.80
N ALA A 274 -20.30 1.64 -11.95
CA ALA A 274 -21.17 2.47 -11.13
C ALA A 274 -22.12 3.33 -11.97
N GLN A 275 -21.67 3.91 -13.09
CA GLN A 275 -22.50 4.73 -13.98
C GLN A 275 -23.70 4.01 -14.61
N LYS A 276 -23.69 2.67 -14.63
CA LYS A 276 -24.76 1.84 -15.20
C LYS A 276 -25.85 1.50 -14.19
N LEU A 277 -25.58 1.72 -12.91
CA LEU A 277 -26.46 1.37 -11.82
C LEU A 277 -27.31 2.57 -11.42
N LYS A 278 -28.53 2.28 -10.99
CA LYS A 278 -29.40 3.20 -10.27
C LYS A 278 -29.11 3.12 -8.77
N ASP A 279 -29.65 4.07 -8.04
CA ASP A 279 -29.56 4.06 -6.59
C ASP A 279 -30.07 2.72 -6.00
N ASN A 280 -29.26 2.10 -5.16
CA ASN A 280 -29.50 0.79 -4.56
C ASN A 280 -29.58 -0.39 -5.55
N GLU A 281 -29.14 -0.21 -6.79
CA GLU A 281 -29.07 -1.31 -7.75
C GLU A 281 -27.75 -2.08 -7.58
N ILE A 282 -27.82 -3.40 -7.81
CA ILE A 282 -26.69 -4.32 -7.67
C ILE A 282 -26.24 -4.78 -9.06
N SER A 283 -24.95 -4.58 -9.35
CA SER A 283 -24.34 -5.04 -10.60
C SER A 283 -24.42 -6.57 -10.77
N PHE A 284 -24.20 -7.03 -11.99
CA PHE A 284 -23.80 -8.42 -12.20
C PHE A 284 -22.36 -8.62 -11.70
N PRO A 285 -22.00 -9.86 -11.32
CA PRO A 285 -20.63 -10.19 -10.94
C PRO A 285 -19.63 -9.85 -12.06
N LEU A 286 -18.49 -9.34 -11.65
CA LEU A 286 -17.38 -8.98 -12.52
C LEU A 286 -16.14 -9.76 -12.09
N LEU A 287 -15.33 -10.15 -13.05
CA LEU A 287 -13.99 -10.67 -12.78
C LEU A 287 -13.00 -9.52 -12.84
N GLU A 288 -12.32 -9.29 -11.76
CA GLU A 288 -11.22 -8.33 -11.69
C GLU A 288 -9.89 -9.08 -11.58
N GLU A 289 -8.88 -8.56 -12.24
CA GLU A 289 -7.50 -9.06 -12.16
C GLU A 289 -6.58 -7.88 -11.83
N ASP A 290 -5.84 -7.99 -10.75
CA ASP A 290 -4.89 -6.95 -10.37
C ASP A 290 -3.62 -6.99 -11.23
N LYS A 291 -2.75 -5.98 -11.08
CA LYS A 291 -1.48 -5.87 -11.83
C LYS A 291 -0.52 -7.05 -11.62
N ARG A 292 -0.77 -7.90 -10.64
CA ARG A 292 0.00 -9.12 -10.32
C ARG A 292 -0.64 -10.37 -10.89
N GLY A 293 -1.83 -10.27 -11.50
CA GLY A 293 -2.58 -11.41 -12.02
C GLY A 293 -3.46 -12.11 -10.97
N ILE A 294 -3.67 -11.50 -9.80
CA ILE A 294 -4.58 -12.02 -8.78
C ILE A 294 -6.01 -11.71 -9.22
N LYS A 295 -6.83 -12.77 -9.32
CA LYS A 295 -8.23 -12.69 -9.75
C LYS A 295 -9.17 -12.68 -8.56
N LYS A 296 -10.17 -11.82 -8.61
CA LYS A 296 -11.23 -11.70 -7.61
C LYS A 296 -12.58 -11.30 -8.23
#